data_853c425bd410e548dd38602f02c72e96
#
_entry.id   853c425bd410e548dd38602f02c72e96
#
_cell.length_a   1.000
_cell.length_b   1.000
_cell.length_c   1.000
_cell.angle_alpha   90.00
_cell.angle_beta   90.00
_cell.angle_gamma   90.00
#
_symmetry.space_group_name_H-M   'P 1'
#
loop_
_entity.id
_entity.type
_entity.pdbx_description
1 polymer ?
#
loop_
_entity_poly.entity_id
_entity_poly.type
_entity_poly.pdbx_seq_one_letter_code
_entity_poly.pdbx_strand_id
1 'polypeptide(L)'
;MLPRGESNMSTLCPPVLLVALSSPEEEAHCRTLRVRDDQSDFIASNAESLEQAADSPWCEPLAVRAMQTGEMVGFLMHALDPDENSRWIYRLMIDHRHQGRGYGRAALRALLAYLQPLPGGPGVALGVAPENIGAKHLYASEGFVETGEVIDGELIMRRMSA
;
A
#
# COMPACT_ATOMS: atom_id res chain seq x y z
N MET A 1 -44.42 -0.14 8.63
CA MET A 1 -43.33 0.82 8.81
C MET A 1 -42.02 0.05 8.65
N LEU A 2 -41.40 0.11 7.49
CA LEU A 2 -40.15 -0.59 7.24
C LEU A 2 -39.00 0.22 7.86
N PRO A 3 -38.05 -0.40 8.57
CA PRO A 3 -36.90 0.31 9.06
C PRO A 3 -36.11 0.82 7.86
N ARG A 4 -35.87 2.12 7.83
CA ARG A 4 -34.94 2.71 6.89
C ARG A 4 -33.57 2.11 7.19
N GLY A 5 -33.09 1.29 6.28
CA GLY A 5 -31.71 0.83 6.34
C GLY A 5 -30.80 2.06 6.30
N GLU A 6 -30.14 2.34 7.38
CA GLU A 6 -29.02 3.26 7.40
C GLU A 6 -27.97 2.63 6.47
N SER A 7 -27.88 3.13 5.26
CA SER A 7 -26.80 2.80 4.36
C SER A 7 -25.53 3.38 4.99
N ASN A 8 -24.79 2.52 5.59
CA ASN A 8 -23.48 2.82 6.16
C ASN A 8 -22.51 3.09 5.00
N MET A 9 -22.57 4.31 4.45
CA MET A 9 -21.75 4.73 3.31
C MET A 9 -20.26 4.87 3.67
N SER A 10 -19.90 4.72 4.94
CA SER A 10 -18.54 4.95 5.42
C SER A 10 -17.57 3.77 5.22
N THR A 11 -18.04 2.63 4.71
CA THR A 11 -17.23 1.40 4.62
C THR A 11 -17.06 0.85 3.21
N LEU A 12 -17.61 1.49 2.18
CA LEU A 12 -17.52 1.00 0.81
C LEU A 12 -16.23 1.50 0.15
N CYS A 13 -15.13 0.77 0.41
CA CYS A 13 -13.95 0.89 -0.44
C CYS A 13 -14.27 0.24 -1.80
N PRO A 14 -13.85 0.85 -2.93
CA PRO A 14 -14.00 0.21 -4.22
C PRO A 14 -13.19 -1.10 -4.25
N PRO A 15 -13.73 -2.18 -4.82
CA PRO A 15 -13.01 -3.44 -4.85
C PRO A 15 -11.77 -3.36 -5.76
N VAL A 16 -10.66 -3.93 -5.29
CA VAL A 16 -9.41 -3.98 -6.04
C VAL A 16 -8.84 -5.39 -6.07
N LEU A 17 -8.02 -5.66 -7.07
CA LEU A 17 -7.18 -6.84 -7.18
C LEU A 17 -5.72 -6.42 -7.10
N LEU A 18 -4.92 -7.19 -6.36
CA LEU A 18 -3.46 -7.09 -6.37
C LEU A 18 -2.93 -8.13 -7.35
N VAL A 19 -2.21 -7.68 -8.36
CA VAL A 19 -1.75 -8.52 -9.46
C VAL A 19 -0.26 -8.33 -9.68
N ALA A 20 0.49 -9.43 -9.78
CA ALA A 20 1.90 -9.36 -10.13
C ALA A 20 2.06 -8.72 -11.51
N LEU A 21 3.11 -7.93 -11.67
CA LEU A 21 3.49 -7.34 -12.96
C LEU A 21 4.17 -8.44 -13.78
N SER A 22 3.49 -8.93 -14.81
CA SER A 22 3.87 -10.16 -15.52
C SER A 22 4.37 -9.92 -16.96
N SER A 23 4.36 -8.67 -17.43
CA SER A 23 4.81 -8.34 -18.78
C SER A 23 5.54 -7.00 -18.83
N PRO A 24 6.43 -6.81 -19.85
CA PRO A 24 7.07 -5.50 -20.07
C PRO A 24 6.07 -4.36 -20.29
N GLU A 25 4.92 -4.65 -20.90
CA GLU A 25 3.86 -3.67 -21.14
C GLU A 25 3.21 -3.23 -19.83
N GLU A 26 2.97 -4.14 -18.90
CA GLU A 26 2.42 -3.82 -17.58
C GLU A 26 3.42 -3.02 -16.76
N GLU A 27 4.70 -3.38 -16.81
CA GLU A 27 5.75 -2.61 -16.13
C GLU A 27 5.86 -1.19 -16.71
N ALA A 28 5.83 -1.06 -18.04
CA ALA A 28 5.85 0.24 -18.69
C ALA A 28 4.65 1.09 -18.28
N HIS A 29 3.46 0.51 -18.23
CA HIS A 29 2.26 1.20 -17.75
C HIS A 29 2.41 1.60 -16.29
N CYS A 30 2.88 0.72 -15.44
CA CYS A 30 3.12 1.01 -14.02
C CYS A 30 4.04 2.22 -13.84
N ARG A 31 5.08 2.34 -14.64
CA ARG A 31 6.02 3.47 -14.60
C ARG A 31 5.38 4.80 -14.96
N THR A 32 4.27 4.81 -15.67
CA THR A 32 3.53 6.04 -16.00
C THR A 32 2.66 6.54 -14.85
N LEU A 33 2.31 5.68 -13.90
CA LEU A 33 1.51 6.08 -12.75
C LEU A 33 2.33 6.94 -11.80
N ARG A 34 1.73 8.01 -11.32
CA ARG A 34 2.41 8.94 -10.41
C ARG A 34 1.44 9.55 -9.41
N VAL A 35 1.96 9.86 -8.24
CA VAL A 35 1.23 10.65 -7.23
C VAL A 35 1.12 12.11 -7.66
N ARG A 36 0.34 12.91 -6.94
CA ARG A 36 0.30 14.36 -7.16
C ARG A 36 1.69 14.97 -6.92
N ASP A 37 1.97 16.09 -7.57
CA ASP A 37 3.27 16.77 -7.49
C ASP A 37 3.63 17.14 -6.04
N ASP A 38 2.65 17.52 -5.21
CA ASP A 38 2.85 17.84 -3.80
C ASP A 38 3.14 16.61 -2.93
N GLN A 39 3.04 15.42 -3.47
CA GLN A 39 3.34 14.14 -2.80
C GLN A 39 4.63 13.47 -3.28
N SER A 40 5.24 14.00 -4.34
CA SER A 40 6.37 13.33 -5.00
C SER A 40 7.60 13.14 -4.11
N ASP A 41 7.77 13.97 -3.09
CA ASP A 41 8.87 13.83 -2.12
C ASP A 41 8.62 12.78 -1.04
N PHE A 42 7.40 12.27 -0.94
CA PHE A 42 7.02 11.32 0.11
C PHE A 42 7.27 9.86 -0.26
N ILE A 43 7.44 9.56 -1.53
CA ILE A 43 7.55 8.18 -2.02
C ILE A 43 8.48 8.14 -3.24
N ALA A 44 9.29 7.09 -3.33
CA ALA A 44 10.08 6.83 -4.53
C ALA A 44 9.16 6.59 -5.74
N SER A 45 9.64 6.92 -6.92
CA SER A 45 8.90 6.65 -8.15
C SER A 45 8.69 5.15 -8.37
N ASN A 46 7.70 4.79 -9.19
CA ASN A 46 7.48 3.40 -9.55
C ASN A 46 8.68 2.82 -10.31
N ALA A 47 9.35 3.63 -11.14
CA ALA A 47 10.56 3.21 -11.85
C ALA A 47 11.67 2.82 -10.86
N GLU A 48 11.95 3.66 -9.87
CA GLU A 48 12.94 3.37 -8.82
C GLU A 48 12.56 2.13 -8.01
N SER A 49 11.27 1.98 -7.70
CA SER A 49 10.77 0.83 -6.95
C SER A 49 10.92 -0.49 -7.73
N LEU A 50 10.65 -0.47 -9.04
CA LEU A 50 10.83 -1.63 -9.89
C LEU A 50 12.31 -2.01 -10.04
N GLU A 51 13.21 -1.02 -10.11
CA GLU A 51 14.65 -1.27 -10.10
C GLU A 51 15.09 -1.92 -8.77
N GLN A 52 14.59 -1.43 -7.65
CA GLN A 52 14.86 -2.02 -6.34
C GLN A 52 14.36 -3.47 -6.28
N ALA A 53 13.18 -3.75 -6.79
CA ALA A 53 12.61 -5.09 -6.81
C ALA A 53 13.43 -6.05 -7.67
N ALA A 54 13.99 -5.57 -8.78
CA ALA A 54 14.84 -6.39 -9.66
C ALA A 54 16.13 -6.83 -8.96
N ASP A 55 16.63 -6.02 -8.03
CA ASP A 55 17.87 -6.30 -7.29
C ASP A 55 17.63 -7.06 -5.97
N SER A 56 16.37 -7.27 -5.59
CA SER A 56 16.03 -7.92 -4.31
C SER A 56 15.01 -9.03 -4.50
N PRO A 57 15.40 -10.30 -4.21
CA PRO A 57 14.46 -11.42 -4.31
C PRO A 57 13.37 -11.39 -3.25
N TRP A 58 13.50 -10.55 -2.22
CA TRP A 58 12.54 -10.44 -1.13
C TRP A 58 11.45 -9.41 -1.38
N CYS A 59 11.61 -8.56 -2.40
CA CYS A 59 10.62 -7.55 -2.78
C CYS A 59 9.66 -8.09 -3.82
N GLU A 60 8.37 -7.87 -3.61
CA GLU A 60 7.32 -8.25 -4.55
C GLU A 60 6.54 -7.00 -4.97
N PRO A 61 6.70 -6.55 -6.23
CA PRO A 61 5.90 -5.45 -6.76
C PRO A 61 4.55 -5.96 -7.25
N LEU A 62 3.48 -5.25 -6.92
CA LEU A 62 2.11 -5.60 -7.29
C LEU A 62 1.39 -4.39 -7.89
N ALA A 63 0.68 -4.61 -8.97
CA ALA A 63 -0.25 -3.63 -9.51
C ALA A 63 -1.55 -3.65 -8.69
N VAL A 64 -2.11 -2.47 -8.46
CA VAL A 64 -3.46 -2.32 -7.91
C VAL A 64 -4.41 -2.08 -9.07
N ARG A 65 -5.32 -3.02 -9.32
CA ARG A 65 -6.32 -2.90 -10.37
C ARG A 65 -7.71 -2.71 -9.80
N ALA A 66 -8.47 -1.75 -10.33
CA ALA A 66 -9.88 -1.62 -10.02
C ALA A 66 -10.63 -2.80 -10.61
N MET A 67 -11.37 -3.54 -9.79
CA MET A 67 -12.10 -4.73 -10.27
C MET A 67 -13.19 -4.39 -11.27
N GLN A 68 -13.82 -3.22 -11.14
CA GLN A 68 -14.94 -2.81 -11.99
C GLN A 68 -14.52 -2.50 -13.43
N THR A 69 -13.31 -2.00 -13.63
CA THR A 69 -12.82 -1.55 -14.94
C THR A 69 -11.61 -2.33 -15.44
N GLY A 70 -10.92 -3.05 -14.57
CA GLY A 70 -9.64 -3.68 -14.86
C GLY A 70 -8.47 -2.70 -14.97
N GLU A 71 -8.70 -1.40 -14.79
CA GLU A 71 -7.69 -0.36 -14.92
C GLU A 71 -6.67 -0.44 -13.78
N MET A 72 -5.39 -0.24 -14.11
CA MET A 72 -4.33 -0.10 -13.10
C MET A 72 -4.44 1.28 -12.47
N VAL A 73 -4.83 1.34 -11.21
CA VAL A 73 -5.05 2.58 -10.48
C VAL A 73 -3.94 2.91 -9.51
N GLY A 74 -3.06 1.96 -9.23
CA GLY A 74 -1.97 2.16 -8.29
C GLY A 74 -0.95 1.05 -8.34
N PHE A 75 0.00 1.16 -7.42
CA PHE A 75 1.13 0.25 -7.29
C PHE A 75 1.48 0.09 -5.82
N LEU A 76 1.87 -1.10 -5.44
CA LEU A 76 2.45 -1.34 -4.13
C LEU A 76 3.62 -2.31 -4.24
N MET A 77 4.49 -2.26 -3.24
CA MET A 77 5.59 -3.19 -3.11
C MET A 77 5.74 -3.57 -1.66
N HIS A 78 5.78 -4.86 -1.39
CA HIS A 78 6.04 -5.38 -0.07
C HIS A 78 7.28 -6.26 -0.08
N ALA A 79 7.82 -6.54 1.10
CA ALA A 79 8.99 -7.36 1.24
C ALA A 79 8.91 -8.21 2.51
N LEU A 80 9.59 -9.34 2.49
CA LEU A 80 9.91 -10.13 3.66
C LEU A 80 11.33 -9.77 4.11
N ASP A 81 11.48 -9.42 5.37
CA ASP A 81 12.80 -9.37 6.01
C ASP A 81 13.06 -10.74 6.65
N PRO A 82 13.93 -11.57 6.05
CA PRO A 82 14.14 -12.93 6.55
C PRO A 82 14.88 -12.96 7.89
N ASP A 83 15.67 -11.95 8.21
CA ASP A 83 16.43 -11.89 9.45
C ASP A 83 15.53 -11.63 10.65
N GLU A 84 14.56 -10.73 10.49
CA GLU A 84 13.59 -10.39 11.54
C GLU A 84 12.28 -11.20 11.43
N ASN A 85 12.11 -12.00 10.38
CA ASN A 85 10.86 -12.68 10.05
C ASN A 85 9.67 -11.70 10.01
N SER A 86 9.92 -10.52 9.46
CA SER A 86 9.01 -9.39 9.46
C SER A 86 8.58 -9.05 8.03
N ARG A 87 7.35 -8.64 7.87
CA ARG A 87 6.85 -8.16 6.60
C ARG A 87 6.82 -6.64 6.58
N TRP A 88 7.22 -6.06 5.44
CA TRP A 88 7.28 -4.62 5.26
C TRP A 88 6.47 -4.19 4.04
N ILE A 89 5.78 -3.08 4.18
CA ILE A 89 5.22 -2.37 3.04
C ILE A 89 6.21 -1.28 2.67
N TYR A 90 6.89 -1.44 1.53
CA TYR A 90 7.88 -0.48 1.07
C TYR A 90 7.26 0.67 0.27
N ARG A 91 6.21 0.37 -0.52
CA ARG A 91 5.54 1.36 -1.36
C ARG A 91 4.06 1.06 -1.40
N LEU A 92 3.27 2.11 -1.33
CA LEU A 92 1.85 2.08 -1.63
C LEU A 92 1.48 3.44 -2.22
N MET A 93 1.08 3.44 -3.48
CA MET A 93 0.65 4.66 -4.14
C MET A 93 -0.59 4.43 -5.00
N ILE A 94 -1.42 5.46 -5.08
CA ILE A 94 -2.53 5.52 -6.02
C ILE A 94 -2.22 6.64 -7.01
N ASP A 95 -2.41 6.37 -8.28
CA ASP A 95 -2.21 7.37 -9.33
C ASP A 95 -3.08 8.61 -9.07
N HIS A 96 -2.51 9.79 -9.33
CA HIS A 96 -3.16 11.07 -9.00
C HIS A 96 -4.57 11.21 -9.56
N ARG A 97 -4.85 10.57 -10.71
CA ARG A 97 -6.17 10.60 -11.35
C ARG A 97 -7.25 9.81 -10.60
N HIS A 98 -6.82 8.90 -9.72
CA HIS A 98 -7.70 7.98 -9.02
C HIS A 98 -7.73 8.19 -7.50
N GLN A 99 -7.01 9.18 -6.99
CA GLN A 99 -7.00 9.49 -5.56
C GLN A 99 -8.34 10.06 -5.07
N GLY A 100 -8.58 9.97 -3.77
CA GLY A 100 -9.79 10.49 -3.15
C GLY A 100 -11.03 9.61 -3.36
N ARG A 101 -10.88 8.37 -3.84
CA ARG A 101 -11.98 7.44 -4.12
C ARG A 101 -11.95 6.19 -3.25
N GLY A 102 -11.01 6.10 -2.30
CA GLY A 102 -10.90 4.95 -1.40
C GLY A 102 -10.00 3.82 -1.89
N TYR A 103 -9.33 3.95 -3.02
CA TYR A 103 -8.45 2.90 -3.56
C TYR A 103 -7.24 2.63 -2.66
N GLY A 104 -6.66 3.64 -2.02
CA GLY A 104 -5.54 3.45 -1.09
C GLY A 104 -5.90 2.53 0.07
N ARG A 105 -7.05 2.77 0.68
CA ARG A 105 -7.57 1.92 1.76
C ARG A 105 -7.89 0.51 1.27
N ALA A 106 -8.53 0.40 0.11
CA ALA A 106 -8.85 -0.89 -0.49
C ALA A 106 -7.59 -1.71 -0.77
N ALA A 107 -6.56 -1.07 -1.34
CA ALA A 107 -5.28 -1.71 -1.62
C ALA A 107 -4.59 -2.18 -0.34
N LEU A 108 -4.56 -1.33 0.69
CA LEU A 108 -3.96 -1.68 1.99
C LEU A 108 -4.68 -2.88 2.62
N ARG A 109 -5.99 -2.88 2.63
CA ARG A 109 -6.78 -4.00 3.18
C ARG A 109 -6.57 -5.29 2.38
N ALA A 110 -6.53 -5.20 1.06
CA ALA A 110 -6.25 -6.35 0.20
C ALA A 110 -4.84 -6.91 0.47
N LEU A 111 -3.85 -6.05 0.64
CA LEU A 111 -2.50 -6.47 0.96
C LEU A 111 -2.43 -7.15 2.34
N LEU A 112 -3.04 -6.57 3.35
CA LEU A 112 -3.05 -7.16 4.70
C LEU A 112 -3.71 -8.54 4.71
N ALA A 113 -4.76 -8.74 3.91
CA ALA A 113 -5.38 -10.05 3.74
C ALA A 113 -4.47 -11.02 2.99
N TYR A 114 -3.77 -10.54 1.96
CA TYR A 114 -2.84 -11.33 1.15
C TYR A 114 -1.62 -11.80 1.95
N LEU A 115 -1.05 -10.93 2.78
CA LEU A 115 0.20 -11.23 3.49
C LEU A 115 0.07 -12.34 4.51
N GLN A 116 -1.09 -12.59 5.07
CA GLN A 116 -1.31 -13.52 6.18
C GLN A 116 -0.26 -13.39 7.29
N PRO A 117 -0.63 -13.25 8.53
CA PRO A 117 0.36 -13.09 9.59
C PRO A 117 1.24 -14.35 9.71
N LEU A 118 2.55 -14.14 9.73
CA LEU A 118 3.49 -15.20 10.08
C LEU A 118 3.31 -15.53 11.55
N PRO A 119 3.11 -16.81 11.93
CA PRO A 119 2.94 -17.18 13.32
C PRO A 119 4.13 -16.72 14.18
N GLY A 120 3.85 -15.95 15.23
CA GLY A 120 4.89 -15.43 16.12
C GLY A 120 5.74 -14.30 15.54
N GLY A 121 5.40 -13.80 14.37
CA GLY A 121 6.11 -12.68 13.75
C GLY A 121 5.68 -11.33 14.32
N PRO A 122 6.51 -10.29 14.12
CA PRO A 122 6.26 -8.95 14.67
C PRO A 122 5.19 -8.16 13.91
N GLY A 123 4.43 -8.79 13.03
CA GLY A 123 3.39 -8.13 12.24
C GLY A 123 3.92 -7.49 10.97
N VAL A 124 3.22 -6.44 10.53
CA VAL A 124 3.56 -5.70 9.30
C VAL A 124 4.05 -4.31 9.67
N ALA A 125 5.17 -3.90 9.10
CA ALA A 125 5.76 -2.59 9.33
C ALA A 125 5.78 -1.76 8.05
N LEU A 126 5.88 -0.45 8.21
CA LEU A 126 6.10 0.50 7.12
C LEU A 126 6.82 1.73 7.65
N GLY A 127 7.43 2.48 6.73
CA GLY A 127 7.95 3.81 6.99
C GLY A 127 7.07 4.86 6.31
N VAL A 128 6.88 5.98 6.96
CA VAL A 128 6.11 7.09 6.42
C VAL A 128 6.79 8.42 6.73
N ALA A 129 6.85 9.30 5.74
CA ALA A 129 7.38 10.65 5.95
C ALA A 129 6.54 11.38 7.01
N PRO A 130 7.16 12.06 7.99
CA PRO A 130 6.41 12.74 9.06
C PRO A 130 5.40 13.75 8.54
N GLU A 131 5.70 14.39 7.42
CA GLU A 131 4.86 15.41 6.78
C GLU A 131 3.70 14.82 5.96
N ASN A 132 3.73 13.52 5.68
CA ASN A 132 2.67 12.85 4.93
C ASN A 132 1.48 12.52 5.84
N ILE A 133 0.74 13.56 6.20
CA ILE A 133 -0.36 13.47 7.16
C ILE A 133 -1.47 12.53 6.66
N GLY A 134 -1.79 12.59 5.37
CA GLY A 134 -2.83 11.75 4.78
C GLY A 134 -2.50 10.26 4.89
N ALA A 135 -1.27 9.86 4.59
CA ALA A 135 -0.83 8.47 4.72
C ALA A 135 -0.82 8.03 6.19
N LYS A 136 -0.33 8.87 7.10
CA LYS A 136 -0.33 8.56 8.55
C LYS A 136 -1.75 8.29 9.04
N HIS A 137 -2.72 9.11 8.65
CA HIS A 137 -4.13 8.91 9.00
C HIS A 137 -4.68 7.60 8.45
N LEU A 138 -4.38 7.29 7.20
CA LEU A 138 -4.80 6.04 6.59
C LEU A 138 -4.26 4.84 7.37
N TYR A 139 -2.97 4.81 7.61
CA TYR A 139 -2.34 3.70 8.32
C TYR A 139 -2.85 3.55 9.75
N ALA A 140 -2.96 4.66 10.48
CA ALA A 140 -3.50 4.63 11.84
C ALA A 140 -4.93 4.09 11.88
N SER A 141 -5.76 4.48 10.91
CA SER A 141 -7.16 4.00 10.83
C SER A 141 -7.25 2.51 10.54
N GLU A 142 -6.22 1.91 9.99
CA GLU A 142 -6.15 0.47 9.69
C GLU A 142 -5.34 -0.31 10.75
N GLY A 143 -5.06 0.30 11.89
CA GLY A 143 -4.47 -0.37 13.04
C GLY A 143 -2.94 -0.30 13.15
N PHE A 144 -2.29 0.51 12.31
CA PHE A 144 -0.85 0.78 12.46
C PHE A 144 -0.61 1.79 13.57
N VAL A 145 0.43 1.56 14.37
CA VAL A 145 0.82 2.41 15.49
C VAL A 145 2.25 2.84 15.31
N GLU A 146 2.55 4.10 15.58
CA GLU A 146 3.93 4.59 15.58
C GLU A 146 4.75 3.87 16.65
N THR A 147 5.94 3.39 16.27
CA THR A 147 6.82 2.65 17.18
C THR A 147 7.77 3.55 17.97
N GLY A 148 7.90 4.81 17.58
CA GLY A 148 8.91 5.72 18.09
C GLY A 148 10.24 5.63 17.35
N GLU A 149 10.39 4.65 16.46
CA GLU A 149 11.60 4.45 15.66
C GLU A 149 11.55 5.32 14.40
N VAL A 150 12.71 5.86 14.02
CA VAL A 150 12.89 6.64 12.79
C VAL A 150 14.04 6.01 12.01
N ILE A 151 13.78 5.67 10.75
CA ILE A 151 14.79 5.11 9.84
C ILE A 151 14.80 5.95 8.57
N ASP A 152 15.97 6.46 8.21
CA ASP A 152 16.17 7.30 7.01
C ASP A 152 15.17 8.48 6.94
N GLY A 153 14.83 9.06 8.09
CA GLY A 153 13.91 10.19 8.18
C GLY A 153 12.42 9.80 8.15
N GLU A 154 12.10 8.51 8.04
CA GLU A 154 10.72 8.04 8.06
C GLU A 154 10.32 7.51 9.43
N LEU A 155 9.11 7.84 9.86
CA LEU A 155 8.50 7.26 11.06
C LEU A 155 8.10 5.82 10.78
N ILE A 156 8.50 4.91 11.66
CA ILE A 156 8.14 3.51 11.52
C ILE A 156 6.82 3.25 12.24
N MET A 157 5.87 2.68 11.51
CA MET A 157 4.59 2.25 12.05
C MET A 157 4.49 0.72 11.94
N ARG A 158 3.80 0.11 12.87
CA ARG A 158 3.63 -1.33 12.90
C ARG A 158 2.20 -1.72 13.23
N ARG A 159 1.70 -2.72 12.52
CA ARG A 159 0.42 -3.36 12.81
C ARG A 159 0.69 -4.78 13.29
N MET A 160 0.36 -5.04 14.54
CA MET A 160 0.53 -6.37 15.13
C MET A 160 -0.54 -7.32 14.58
N SER A 161 -0.15 -8.57 14.44
CA SER A 161 -1.10 -9.64 14.13
C SER A 161 -2.09 -9.82 15.28
N ALA A 162 -3.35 -9.91 14.93
CA ALA A 162 -4.38 -10.21 15.93
C ALA A 162 -4.27 -11.68 16.37
#